data_f905dec9f54e9ac1f681bf104da8beb4
#
_entry.id   f905dec9f54e9ac1f681bf104da8beb4
#
_cell.length_a   1.000
_cell.length_b   1.000
_cell.length_c   1.000
_cell.angle_alpha   90.00
_cell.angle_beta   90.00
_cell.angle_gamma   90.00
#
_symmetry.space_group_name_H-M   'P 1'
#
loop_
_entity.id
_entity.type
_entity.pdbx_description
1 polymer ?
#
loop_
_entity_poly.entity_id
_entity_poly.type
_entity_poly.pdbx_seq_one_letter_code
_entity_poly.pdbx_strand_id
1 'polypeptide(L)'
;VEKKQLPHMLCVTNLLLHGIEVPSQIVHDNTLARPLRDYTAADRVNVILTNPPFGGIEEPGIEAGFPADVRTKETADLFLVLIQHLLKPGGRAAVVLPDGFLFGEGVKARIKEQLLQHCNLHTIVRLPGGVFAPYTGIKTNLLFFTKGQPTQHIWYYEHPYPPGVKNYNKTKPIRIEEFDAEKAW
;
A
#
# COMPACT_ATOMS: atom_id res chain seq x y z
N VAL A 1 -6.17 10.30 -5.69
CA VAL A 1 -7.57 10.40 -5.26
C VAL A 1 -7.60 10.42 -3.73
N GLU A 2 -8.37 11.28 -3.13
CA GLU A 2 -8.52 11.40 -1.67
C GLU A 2 -10.01 11.57 -1.33
N LYS A 3 -10.52 10.72 -0.45
CA LYS A 3 -11.94 10.66 -0.08
C LYS A 3 -12.35 11.78 0.88
N LYS A 4 -11.45 12.18 1.79
CA LYS A 4 -11.75 13.17 2.83
C LYS A 4 -11.40 14.57 2.37
N GLN A 5 -12.30 15.52 2.59
CA GLN A 5 -12.16 16.91 2.13
C GLN A 5 -10.89 17.60 2.67
N LEU A 6 -10.62 17.51 3.98
CA LEU A 6 -9.46 18.19 4.56
C LEU A 6 -8.13 17.63 4.06
N PRO A 7 -7.86 16.30 4.06
CA PRO A 7 -6.66 15.74 3.44
C PRO A 7 -6.54 16.06 1.95
N HIS A 8 -7.64 16.06 1.19
CA HIS A 8 -7.64 16.48 -0.21
C HIS A 8 -7.16 17.92 -0.37
N MET A 9 -7.73 18.85 0.40
CA MET A 9 -7.33 20.26 0.38
C MET A 9 -5.86 20.45 0.77
N LEU A 10 -5.38 19.75 1.81
CA LEU A 10 -3.98 19.79 2.23
C LEU A 10 -3.03 19.25 1.14
N CYS A 11 -3.43 18.16 0.46
CA CYS A 11 -2.66 17.60 -0.65
C CYS A 11 -2.53 18.60 -1.80
N VAL A 12 -3.63 19.20 -2.23
CA VAL A 12 -3.66 20.23 -3.29
C VAL A 12 -2.77 21.42 -2.90
N THR A 13 -2.94 21.94 -1.68
CA THR A 13 -2.13 23.07 -1.18
C THR A 13 -0.64 22.74 -1.16
N ASN A 14 -0.29 21.53 -0.68
CA ASN A 14 1.11 21.08 -0.65
C ASN A 14 1.73 21.03 -2.05
N LEU A 15 0.99 20.53 -3.04
CA LEU A 15 1.48 20.49 -4.43
C LEU A 15 1.68 21.90 -5.00
N LEU A 16 0.75 22.83 -4.74
CA LEU A 16 0.90 24.23 -5.13
C LEU A 16 2.16 24.86 -4.53
N LEU A 17 2.42 24.64 -3.24
CA LEU A 17 3.62 25.13 -2.56
C LEU A 17 4.91 24.53 -3.12
N HIS A 18 4.85 23.36 -3.78
CA HIS A 18 5.97 22.72 -4.45
C HIS A 18 6.05 23.04 -5.95
N GLY A 19 5.35 24.08 -6.40
CA GLY A 19 5.44 24.60 -7.78
C GLY A 19 4.58 23.84 -8.80
N ILE A 20 3.66 22.99 -8.36
CA ILE A 20 2.68 22.35 -9.26
C ILE A 20 1.47 23.27 -9.34
N GLU A 21 1.41 24.11 -10.36
CA GLU A 21 0.40 25.18 -10.52
C GLU A 21 -1.04 24.66 -10.68
N VAL A 22 -1.19 23.51 -11.34
CA VAL A 22 -2.51 22.91 -11.59
C VAL A 22 -2.52 21.45 -11.18
N PRO A 23 -2.81 21.12 -9.90
CA PRO A 23 -2.85 19.76 -9.41
C PRO A 23 -4.13 19.02 -9.83
N SER A 24 -4.49 19.08 -11.12
CA SER A 24 -5.72 18.50 -11.69
C SER A 24 -5.82 16.98 -11.55
N GLN A 25 -4.70 16.32 -11.28
CA GLN A 25 -4.67 14.86 -11.04
C GLN A 25 -5.07 14.48 -9.62
N ILE A 26 -5.25 15.45 -8.72
CA ILE A 26 -5.74 15.21 -7.36
C ILE A 26 -7.26 15.30 -7.36
N VAL A 27 -7.90 14.16 -7.36
CA VAL A 27 -9.37 14.05 -7.41
C VAL A 27 -9.92 13.82 -6.00
N HIS A 28 -10.99 14.53 -5.67
CA HIS A 28 -11.75 14.33 -4.43
C HIS A 28 -12.81 13.26 -4.65
N ASP A 29 -12.47 12.01 -4.32
CA ASP A 29 -13.35 10.86 -4.50
C ASP A 29 -12.84 9.66 -3.68
N ASN A 30 -13.63 8.59 -3.61
CA ASN A 30 -13.17 7.31 -3.07
C ASN A 30 -12.40 6.54 -4.16
N THR A 31 -11.12 6.29 -3.92
CA THR A 31 -10.25 5.54 -4.85
C THR A 31 -10.82 4.17 -5.25
N LEU A 32 -11.55 3.52 -4.35
CA LEU A 32 -12.11 2.18 -4.56
C LEU A 32 -13.51 2.18 -5.20
N ALA A 33 -14.14 3.37 -5.34
CA ALA A 33 -15.50 3.46 -5.89
C ALA A 33 -15.56 3.18 -7.40
N ARG A 34 -14.48 3.48 -8.15
CA ARG A 34 -14.41 3.18 -9.57
C ARG A 34 -14.20 1.67 -9.79
N PRO A 35 -15.13 0.96 -10.46
CA PRO A 35 -14.98 -0.47 -10.75
C PRO A 35 -13.71 -0.78 -11.53
N LEU A 36 -13.06 -1.92 -11.26
CA LEU A 36 -11.82 -2.31 -11.95
C LEU A 36 -11.99 -2.40 -13.48
N ARG A 37 -13.17 -2.81 -13.96
CA ARG A 37 -13.48 -2.92 -15.39
C ARG A 37 -13.47 -1.57 -16.14
N ASP A 38 -13.60 -0.47 -15.40
CA ASP A 38 -13.65 0.88 -15.97
C ASP A 38 -12.25 1.51 -16.11
N TYR A 39 -11.21 0.85 -15.59
CA TYR A 39 -9.83 1.24 -15.81
C TYR A 39 -9.32 0.68 -17.14
N THR A 40 -8.66 1.52 -17.92
CA THR A 40 -8.11 1.22 -19.23
C THR A 40 -6.59 1.11 -19.20
N ALA A 41 -5.97 0.82 -20.31
CA ALA A 41 -4.50 0.82 -20.42
C ALA A 41 -3.90 2.22 -20.19
N ALA A 42 -4.64 3.30 -20.45
CA ALA A 42 -4.22 4.68 -20.21
C ALA A 42 -4.14 5.03 -18.71
N ASP A 43 -4.91 4.35 -17.89
CA ASP A 43 -4.91 4.55 -16.43
C ASP A 43 -3.72 3.85 -15.74
N ARG A 44 -3.03 2.95 -16.44
CA ARG A 44 -1.95 2.17 -15.87
C ARG A 44 -0.67 2.98 -15.73
N VAL A 45 0.06 2.72 -14.64
CA VAL A 45 1.28 3.45 -14.28
C VAL A 45 2.49 2.52 -14.15
N ASN A 46 3.68 3.12 -14.23
CA ASN A 46 4.94 2.38 -14.11
C ASN A 46 5.37 2.18 -12.66
N VAL A 47 4.99 3.09 -11.76
CA VAL A 47 5.38 3.05 -10.35
C VAL A 47 4.20 3.40 -9.47
N ILE A 48 4.00 2.60 -8.42
CA ILE A 48 3.06 2.89 -7.34
C ILE A 48 3.81 2.85 -6.01
N LEU A 49 3.76 3.97 -5.29
CA LEU A 49 4.25 4.09 -3.93
C LEU A 49 3.08 4.52 -3.06
N THR A 50 2.67 3.68 -2.11
CA THR A 50 1.46 3.97 -1.36
C THR A 50 1.44 3.35 0.04
N ASN A 51 0.76 4.04 0.94
CA ASN A 51 0.40 3.58 2.27
C ASN A 51 -1.14 3.60 2.36
N PRO A 52 -1.81 2.53 1.92
CA PRO A 52 -3.27 2.46 2.01
C PRO A 52 -3.74 2.38 3.47
N PRO A 53 -5.02 2.66 3.76
CA PRO A 53 -5.57 2.47 5.09
C PRO A 53 -5.36 1.03 5.59
N PHE A 54 -4.88 0.87 6.83
CA PHE A 54 -4.51 -0.44 7.39
C PHE A 54 -5.71 -1.29 7.79
N GLY A 55 -6.87 -0.73 7.85
CA GLY A 55 -8.11 -1.39 8.22
C GLY A 55 -9.30 -0.54 7.82
N GLY A 56 -10.47 -1.06 8.12
CA GLY A 56 -11.73 -0.46 7.76
C GLY A 56 -12.50 -1.33 6.77
N ILE A 57 -13.78 -1.04 6.73
CA ILE A 57 -14.73 -1.69 5.84
C ILE A 57 -15.24 -0.61 4.89
N GLU A 58 -15.22 -0.90 3.60
CA GLU A 58 -15.76 0.00 2.60
C GLU A 58 -17.29 0.04 2.62
N GLU A 59 -17.83 1.10 2.04
CA GLU A 59 -19.27 1.28 1.88
C GLU A 59 -19.88 0.11 1.07
N PRO A 60 -21.10 -0.32 1.42
CA PRO A 60 -21.78 -1.38 0.69
C PRO A 60 -21.88 -1.09 -0.81
N GLY A 61 -21.54 -2.08 -1.61
CA GLY A 61 -21.59 -1.97 -3.08
C GLY A 61 -20.23 -1.71 -3.75
N ILE A 62 -19.25 -1.13 -3.04
CA ILE A 62 -17.90 -0.90 -3.58
C ILE A 62 -17.25 -2.23 -3.97
N GLU A 63 -17.43 -3.26 -3.15
CA GLU A 63 -16.91 -4.60 -3.41
C GLU A 63 -17.41 -5.22 -4.71
N ALA A 64 -18.58 -4.80 -5.21
CA ALA A 64 -19.13 -5.29 -6.48
C ALA A 64 -18.34 -4.80 -7.71
N GLY A 65 -17.52 -3.78 -7.55
CA GLY A 65 -16.59 -3.31 -8.58
C GLY A 65 -15.35 -4.20 -8.78
N PHE A 66 -15.18 -5.22 -7.93
CA PHE A 66 -14.04 -6.14 -7.93
C PHE A 66 -14.42 -7.55 -8.38
N PRO A 67 -13.48 -8.36 -8.91
CA PRO A 67 -13.71 -9.75 -9.30
C PRO A 67 -14.27 -10.58 -8.15
N ALA A 68 -15.14 -11.53 -8.46
CA ALA A 68 -15.89 -12.30 -7.45
C ALA A 68 -14.99 -13.12 -6.51
N ASP A 69 -13.88 -13.63 -7.02
CA ASP A 69 -12.91 -14.47 -6.29
C ASP A 69 -12.07 -13.70 -5.25
N VAL A 70 -11.90 -12.38 -5.45
CA VAL A 70 -11.17 -11.49 -4.53
C VAL A 70 -12.07 -10.44 -3.88
N ARG A 71 -13.37 -10.61 -3.99
CA ARG A 71 -14.35 -9.68 -3.42
C ARG A 71 -14.35 -9.73 -1.90
N THR A 72 -14.13 -8.60 -1.30
CA THR A 72 -14.13 -8.38 0.15
C THR A 72 -14.61 -6.96 0.45
N LYS A 73 -14.93 -6.67 1.70
CA LYS A 73 -15.20 -5.29 2.15
C LYS A 73 -13.99 -4.65 2.83
N GLU A 74 -12.91 -5.40 3.05
CA GLU A 74 -11.73 -4.86 3.72
C GLU A 74 -10.94 -3.93 2.80
N THR A 75 -10.75 -2.70 3.24
CA THR A 75 -10.14 -1.62 2.47
C THR A 75 -8.72 -1.96 1.99
N ALA A 76 -7.86 -2.47 2.87
CA ALA A 76 -6.46 -2.79 2.53
C ALA A 76 -6.35 -3.87 1.43
N ASP A 77 -7.24 -4.86 1.48
CA ASP A 77 -7.30 -5.95 0.51
C ASP A 77 -7.70 -5.44 -0.87
N LEU A 78 -8.76 -4.62 -0.94
CA LEU A 78 -9.21 -4.01 -2.19
C LEU A 78 -8.15 -3.08 -2.80
N PHE A 79 -7.43 -2.33 -1.96
CA PHE A 79 -6.29 -1.52 -2.44
C PHE A 79 -5.23 -2.38 -3.10
N LEU A 80 -4.87 -3.53 -2.54
CA LEU A 80 -3.84 -4.38 -3.15
C LEU A 80 -4.31 -4.96 -4.50
N VAL A 81 -5.58 -5.33 -4.62
CA VAL A 81 -6.15 -5.77 -5.90
C VAL A 81 -6.10 -4.62 -6.93
N LEU A 82 -6.49 -3.42 -6.54
CA LEU A 82 -6.43 -2.24 -7.41
C LEU A 82 -4.99 -1.92 -7.85
N ILE A 83 -4.02 -1.96 -6.92
CA ILE A 83 -2.61 -1.70 -7.22
C ILE A 83 -2.09 -2.68 -8.27
N GLN A 84 -2.37 -3.98 -8.10
CA GLN A 84 -1.99 -4.98 -9.09
C GLN A 84 -2.63 -4.70 -10.46
N HIS A 85 -3.87 -4.22 -10.48
CA HIS A 85 -4.58 -3.89 -11.72
C HIS A 85 -3.95 -2.68 -12.42
N LEU A 86 -3.61 -1.64 -11.67
CA LEU A 86 -3.09 -0.37 -12.20
C LEU A 86 -1.63 -0.41 -12.64
N LEU A 87 -0.84 -1.39 -12.22
CA LEU A 87 0.53 -1.52 -12.70
C LEU A 87 0.57 -1.97 -14.16
N LYS A 88 1.44 -1.32 -14.94
CA LYS A 88 1.86 -1.82 -16.26
C LYS A 88 2.70 -3.09 -16.11
N PRO A 89 2.78 -3.97 -17.13
CA PRO A 89 3.82 -5.00 -17.17
C PRO A 89 5.21 -4.36 -16.99
N GLY A 90 6.03 -4.93 -16.10
CA GLY A 90 7.31 -4.35 -15.69
C GLY A 90 7.20 -3.20 -14.69
N GLY A 91 5.99 -2.75 -14.36
CA GLY A 91 5.77 -1.71 -13.35
C GLY A 91 6.07 -2.21 -11.93
N ARG A 92 6.48 -1.31 -11.06
CA ARG A 92 6.93 -1.60 -9.70
C ARG A 92 6.01 -0.97 -8.66
N ALA A 93 5.84 -1.66 -7.53
CA ALA A 93 5.13 -1.08 -6.40
C ALA A 93 5.92 -1.25 -5.09
N ALA A 94 5.77 -0.25 -4.21
CA ALA A 94 6.10 -0.35 -2.81
C ALA A 94 4.86 0.00 -1.99
N VAL A 95 4.41 -0.93 -1.16
CA VAL A 95 3.12 -0.85 -0.46
C VAL A 95 3.32 -1.16 1.01
N VAL A 96 2.75 -0.32 1.88
CA VAL A 96 2.69 -0.59 3.33
C VAL A 96 1.43 -1.38 3.64
N LEU A 97 1.55 -2.54 4.25
CA LEU A 97 0.42 -3.38 4.65
C LEU A 97 0.55 -3.86 6.10
N PRO A 98 -0.57 -3.99 6.83
CA PRO A 98 -0.55 -4.53 8.19
C PRO A 98 -0.22 -6.04 8.20
N ASP A 99 0.36 -6.51 9.30
CA ASP A 99 0.68 -7.94 9.52
C ASP A 99 -0.53 -8.85 9.25
N GLY A 100 -1.73 -8.43 9.64
CA GLY A 100 -2.95 -9.21 9.45
C GLY A 100 -3.26 -9.55 8.00
N PHE A 101 -2.74 -8.80 7.04
CA PHE A 101 -2.84 -9.16 5.63
C PHE A 101 -2.00 -10.41 5.30
N LEU A 102 -0.74 -10.45 5.76
CA LEU A 102 0.18 -11.56 5.44
C LEU A 102 -0.28 -12.89 6.02
N PHE A 103 -0.86 -12.87 7.22
CA PHE A 103 -1.32 -14.07 7.94
C PHE A 103 -2.79 -14.43 7.68
N GLY A 104 -3.54 -13.58 6.97
CA GLY A 104 -4.96 -13.79 6.71
C GLY A 104 -5.23 -14.95 5.74
N GLU A 105 -6.36 -15.60 5.94
CA GLU A 105 -6.88 -16.72 5.14
C GLU A 105 -8.04 -16.27 4.22
N GLY A 106 -8.66 -17.23 3.53
CA GLY A 106 -9.82 -16.98 2.69
C GLY A 106 -9.54 -16.07 1.51
N VAL A 107 -10.24 -14.94 1.41
CA VAL A 107 -10.05 -13.96 0.32
C VAL A 107 -8.63 -13.39 0.32
N LYS A 108 -8.06 -13.14 1.51
CA LYS A 108 -6.66 -12.66 1.62
C LYS A 108 -5.66 -13.67 1.03
N ALA A 109 -5.89 -14.96 1.24
CA ALA A 109 -5.04 -16.00 0.64
C ALA A 109 -5.11 -15.96 -0.89
N ARG A 110 -6.31 -15.81 -1.47
CA ARG A 110 -6.47 -15.68 -2.93
C ARG A 110 -5.81 -14.42 -3.49
N ILE A 111 -5.93 -13.29 -2.81
CA ILE A 111 -5.25 -12.04 -3.23
C ILE A 111 -3.72 -12.21 -3.19
N LYS A 112 -3.19 -12.87 -2.16
CA LYS A 112 -1.76 -13.20 -2.08
C LYS A 112 -1.33 -14.16 -3.20
N GLU A 113 -2.12 -15.18 -3.48
CA GLU A 113 -1.87 -16.11 -4.58
C GLU A 113 -1.79 -15.38 -5.92
N GLN A 114 -2.77 -14.50 -6.22
CA GLN A 114 -2.75 -13.68 -7.44
C GLN A 114 -1.51 -12.77 -7.48
N LEU A 115 -1.14 -12.16 -6.35
CA LEU A 115 0.08 -11.35 -6.27
C LEU A 115 1.32 -12.18 -6.62
N LEU A 116 1.46 -13.37 -6.05
CA LEU A 116 2.62 -14.24 -6.29
C LEU A 116 2.66 -14.83 -7.71
N GLN A 117 1.51 -15.03 -8.33
CA GLN A 117 1.41 -15.57 -9.70
C GLN A 117 1.68 -14.50 -10.77
N HIS A 118 1.20 -13.26 -10.56
CA HIS A 118 1.26 -12.21 -11.56
C HIS A 118 2.34 -11.16 -11.32
N CYS A 119 2.91 -11.14 -10.12
CA CYS A 119 3.97 -10.21 -9.74
C CYS A 119 5.13 -10.97 -9.10
N ASN A 120 6.34 -10.47 -9.31
CA ASN A 120 7.50 -10.88 -8.53
C ASN A 120 7.53 -10.06 -7.23
N LEU A 121 6.98 -10.60 -6.16
CA LEU A 121 7.14 -10.08 -4.80
C LEU A 121 8.54 -10.46 -4.33
N HIS A 122 9.51 -9.57 -4.52
CA HIS A 122 10.92 -9.90 -4.28
C HIS A 122 11.40 -9.51 -2.87
N THR A 123 10.78 -8.54 -2.21
CA THR A 123 11.27 -8.04 -0.91
C THR A 123 10.12 -7.71 0.02
N ILE A 124 10.24 -8.17 1.27
CA ILE A 124 9.38 -7.77 2.38
C ILE A 124 10.26 -7.25 3.51
N VAL A 125 10.02 -6.01 3.94
CA VAL A 125 10.65 -5.44 5.13
C VAL A 125 9.59 -5.35 6.23
N ARG A 126 9.76 -6.12 7.29
CA ARG A 126 8.87 -6.10 8.45
C ARG A 126 9.28 -4.99 9.40
N LEU A 127 8.38 -4.06 9.66
CA LEU A 127 8.60 -2.97 10.59
C LEU A 127 8.21 -3.38 12.02
N PRO A 128 8.95 -2.89 13.04
CA PRO A 128 8.62 -3.14 14.43
C PRO A 128 7.34 -2.42 14.86
N GLY A 129 6.83 -2.74 16.05
CA GLY A 129 5.65 -2.07 16.59
C GLY A 129 5.86 -0.57 16.84
N GLY A 130 4.76 0.20 16.80
CA GLY A 130 4.78 1.62 17.15
C GLY A 130 5.30 2.59 16.08
N VAL A 131 5.70 2.11 14.90
CA VAL A 131 6.17 2.98 13.80
C VAL A 131 5.12 4.03 13.41
N PHE A 132 3.84 3.69 13.49
CA PHE A 132 2.73 4.58 13.19
C PHE A 132 2.06 5.18 14.45
N ALA A 133 2.74 5.17 15.60
CA ALA A 133 2.25 5.83 16.78
C ALA A 133 2.16 7.36 16.58
N PRO A 134 1.15 8.06 17.13
CA PRO A 134 0.11 7.58 18.05
C PRO A 134 -1.13 6.97 17.34
N TYR A 135 -1.16 6.88 16.02
CA TYR A 135 -2.35 6.52 15.26
C TYR A 135 -2.69 5.03 15.37
N THR A 136 -1.68 4.16 15.34
CA THR A 136 -1.85 2.72 15.53
C THR A 136 -0.57 2.08 16.05
N GLY A 137 -0.73 1.00 16.84
CA GLY A 137 0.37 0.14 17.29
C GLY A 137 0.55 -1.12 16.42
N ILE A 138 -0.24 -1.27 15.35
CA ILE A 138 -0.20 -2.46 14.48
C ILE A 138 1.17 -2.54 13.80
N LYS A 139 1.77 -3.73 13.81
CA LYS A 139 2.96 -4.02 13.01
C LYS A 139 2.60 -4.01 11.52
N THR A 140 3.51 -3.49 10.72
CA THR A 140 3.32 -3.34 9.28
C THR A 140 4.50 -3.90 8.52
N ASN A 141 4.30 -4.11 7.23
CA ASN A 141 5.30 -4.61 6.31
C ASN A 141 5.38 -3.70 5.08
N LEU A 142 6.58 -3.47 4.59
CA LEU A 142 6.82 -2.86 3.29
C LEU A 142 6.97 -3.99 2.27
N LEU A 143 6.06 -4.06 1.30
CA LEU A 143 6.08 -5.04 0.22
C LEU A 143 6.61 -4.37 -1.04
N PHE A 144 7.62 -4.95 -1.66
CA PHE A 144 8.19 -4.49 -2.93
C PHE A 144 8.01 -5.56 -4.00
N PHE A 145 7.34 -5.21 -5.09
CA PHE A 145 7.08 -6.16 -6.17
C PHE A 145 7.08 -5.51 -7.54
N THR A 146 7.33 -6.34 -8.56
CA THR A 146 7.32 -5.96 -9.98
C THR A 146 6.29 -6.82 -10.71
N LYS A 147 5.39 -6.21 -11.49
CA LYS A 147 4.37 -6.93 -12.26
C LYS A 147 4.93 -7.57 -13.50
N GLY A 148 4.47 -8.78 -13.82
CA GLY A 148 4.71 -9.44 -15.12
C GLY A 148 5.47 -10.75 -15.04
N GLN A 149 5.97 -11.12 -13.86
CA GLN A 149 6.61 -12.42 -13.63
C GLN A 149 6.14 -12.99 -12.29
N PRO A 150 5.98 -14.32 -12.18
CA PRO A 150 5.65 -14.94 -10.90
C PRO A 150 6.81 -14.83 -9.91
N THR A 151 6.47 -14.79 -8.63
CA THR A 151 7.42 -14.79 -7.54
C THR A 151 8.14 -16.12 -7.45
N GLN A 152 9.47 -16.09 -7.46
CA GLN A 152 10.32 -17.28 -7.27
C GLN A 152 10.96 -17.29 -5.88
N HIS A 153 11.44 -16.13 -5.43
CA HIS A 153 12.13 -15.95 -4.16
C HIS A 153 11.66 -14.67 -3.51
N ILE A 154 11.51 -14.70 -2.19
CA ILE A 154 11.17 -13.51 -1.38
C ILE A 154 12.31 -13.31 -0.39
N TRP A 155 12.94 -12.14 -0.44
CA TRP A 155 13.88 -11.69 0.56
C TRP A 155 13.13 -11.05 1.71
N TYR A 156 13.41 -11.52 2.91
CA TYR A 156 12.71 -11.07 4.12
C TYR A 156 13.68 -10.38 5.06
N TYR A 157 13.42 -9.12 5.39
CA TYR A 157 14.20 -8.35 6.33
C TYR A 157 13.32 -7.94 7.52
N GLU A 158 13.78 -8.18 8.74
CA GLU A 158 13.11 -7.70 9.94
C GLU A 158 13.88 -6.48 10.47
N HIS A 159 13.26 -5.30 10.37
CA HIS A 159 13.85 -4.05 10.81
C HIS A 159 13.96 -4.05 12.35
N PRO A 160 15.18 -3.95 12.92
CA PRO A 160 15.37 -3.96 14.36
C PRO A 160 15.03 -2.61 15.00
N TYR A 161 14.75 -2.61 16.28
CA TYR A 161 14.82 -1.36 17.06
C TYR A 161 16.29 -0.92 17.22
N PRO A 162 16.56 0.39 17.18
CA PRO A 162 17.89 0.90 17.54
C PRO A 162 18.29 0.52 18.97
N PRO A 163 19.59 0.45 19.28
CA PRO A 163 20.07 0.16 20.63
C PRO A 163 19.41 1.07 21.69
N GLY A 164 18.84 0.46 22.72
CA GLY A 164 18.15 1.17 23.82
C GLY A 164 16.71 1.62 23.50
N VAL A 165 16.21 1.43 22.29
CA VAL A 165 14.81 1.69 21.93
C VAL A 165 14.00 0.40 22.06
N LYS A 166 12.95 0.43 22.89
CA LYS A 166 12.04 -0.71 23.07
C LYS A 166 10.73 -0.57 22.30
N ASN A 167 10.38 0.65 21.90
CA ASN A 167 9.19 0.96 21.14
C ASN A 167 9.29 2.37 20.56
N TYR A 168 8.74 2.58 19.34
CA TYR A 168 8.55 3.91 18.79
C TYR A 168 7.28 4.55 19.37
N ASN A 169 7.27 5.88 19.40
CA ASN A 169 6.14 6.67 19.86
C ASN A 169 6.21 8.09 19.28
N LYS A 170 5.23 8.95 19.59
CA LYS A 170 5.15 10.32 19.07
C LYS A 170 6.41 11.15 19.33
N THR A 171 7.09 10.96 20.45
CA THR A 171 8.30 11.73 20.83
C THR A 171 9.60 11.08 20.38
N LYS A 172 9.56 9.78 20.04
CA LYS A 172 10.67 9.00 19.50
C LYS A 172 10.18 8.22 18.27
N PRO A 173 9.92 8.89 17.13
CA PRO A 173 9.50 8.23 15.90
C PRO A 173 10.67 7.51 15.25
N ILE A 174 10.37 6.57 14.35
CA ILE A 174 11.36 5.97 13.45
C ILE A 174 11.98 7.07 12.57
N ARG A 175 13.25 6.94 12.24
CA ARG A 175 13.99 7.89 11.43
C ARG A 175 14.49 7.24 10.14
N ILE A 176 14.68 8.04 9.10
CA ILE A 176 15.11 7.56 7.78
C ILE A 176 16.51 6.94 7.80
N GLU A 177 17.39 7.42 8.68
CA GLU A 177 18.75 6.92 8.86
C GLU A 177 18.78 5.48 9.40
N GLU A 178 17.73 5.05 10.09
CA GLU A 178 17.62 3.69 10.60
C GLU A 178 17.47 2.65 9.49
N PHE A 179 17.12 3.07 8.27
CA PHE A 179 17.01 2.22 7.08
C PHE A 179 18.30 2.10 6.26
N ASP A 180 19.43 2.57 6.76
CA ASP A 180 20.69 2.51 5.99
C ASP A 180 21.17 1.07 5.77
N ALA A 181 20.89 0.17 6.71
CA ALA A 181 21.18 -1.25 6.54
C ALA A 181 20.34 -1.89 5.43
N GLU A 182 19.04 -1.60 5.37
CA GLU A 182 18.13 -2.10 4.33
C GLU A 182 18.44 -1.51 2.96
N LYS A 183 18.84 -0.24 2.90
CA LYS A 183 19.24 0.41 1.65
C LYS A 183 20.53 -0.19 1.08
N ALA A 184 21.42 -0.66 1.95
CA ALA A 184 22.67 -1.31 1.56
C ALA A 184 22.52 -2.80 1.25
N TRP A 185 21.47 -3.43 1.77
CA TRP A 185 21.14 -4.85 1.61
C TRP A 185 20.48 -5.13 0.25
#